data_38ddc975d8856c09394db17c156cbde3
#
_entry.id   38ddc975d8856c09394db17c156cbde3
#
_cell.length_a   1.000
_cell.length_b   1.000
_cell.length_c   1.000
_cell.angle_alpha   90.00
_cell.angle_beta   90.00
_cell.angle_gamma   90.00
#
_symmetry.space_group_name_H-M   'P 1'
#
loop_
_entity.id
_entity.type
_entity.pdbx_description
1 polymer ?
#
loop_
_entity_poly.entity_id
_entity_poly.type
_entity_poly.pdbx_seq_one_letter_code
_entity_poly.pdbx_strand_id
1 'polypeptide(L)'
;MNNTDECVYCIPDSNNQTKPITVIHAFSRFDDNENREKHTVDKMYIERDYRYSYSLDKEEYILATYRTTYVTENKEQILPPFEESLLAVNIVACPKCGRSLVDEENSHN
;
A
#
# COMPACT_ATOMS: atom_id res chain seq x y z
N MET A 1 28.01 2.14 3.47
CA MET A 1 27.11 3.24 3.38
C MET A 1 25.71 2.90 3.87
N ASN A 2 25.21 3.72 4.69
CA ASN A 2 23.89 3.49 5.24
C ASN A 2 22.83 4.10 4.34
N ASN A 3 21.87 3.30 3.95
CA ASN A 3 20.87 3.76 3.01
C ASN A 3 19.49 3.93 3.63
N THR A 4 19.44 3.98 4.96
CA THR A 4 18.12 4.12 5.59
C THR A 4 17.45 5.42 5.21
N ASP A 5 18.23 6.46 4.90
CA ASP A 5 17.64 7.72 4.50
C ASP A 5 17.04 7.68 3.10
N GLU A 6 17.34 6.61 2.39
CA GLU A 6 16.87 6.50 1.01
C GLU A 6 15.93 5.33 0.84
N CYS A 7 15.33 4.89 1.91
CA CYS A 7 14.42 3.76 1.83
C CYS A 7 13.20 4.15 1.01
N VAL A 8 13.06 3.56 -0.16
CA VAL A 8 11.98 3.92 -1.08
C VAL A 8 10.62 3.44 -0.60
N TYR A 9 10.61 2.60 0.43
CA TYR A 9 9.36 2.05 0.93
C TYR A 9 8.72 2.93 1.99
N CYS A 10 9.50 3.69 2.72
CA CYS A 10 8.94 4.54 3.77
C CYS A 10 9.24 6.01 3.57
N ILE A 11 10.08 6.37 2.63
CA ILE A 11 10.40 7.76 2.35
C ILE A 11 9.87 8.11 0.96
N PRO A 12 8.93 9.04 0.86
CA PRO A 12 8.36 9.39 -0.44
C PRO A 12 9.40 9.99 -1.38
N ASP A 13 9.21 9.74 -2.65
CA ASP A 13 10.08 10.31 -3.67
C ASP A 13 9.60 11.74 -4.01
N SER A 14 10.16 12.29 -5.08
CA SER A 14 9.84 13.66 -5.48
C SER A 14 8.39 13.82 -5.88
N ASN A 15 7.72 12.73 -6.21
CA ASN A 15 6.29 12.74 -6.53
C ASN A 15 5.43 12.45 -5.32
N ASN A 16 6.05 12.41 -4.13
CA ASN A 16 5.34 12.14 -2.88
C ASN A 16 4.76 10.73 -2.85
N GLN A 17 5.50 9.78 -3.42
CA GLN A 17 5.04 8.40 -3.51
C GLN A 17 6.09 7.46 -2.98
N THR A 18 5.64 6.42 -2.29
CA THR A 18 6.50 5.34 -1.84
C THR A 18 6.24 4.12 -2.70
N LYS A 19 7.21 3.20 -2.70
CA LYS A 19 7.04 1.95 -3.42
C LYS A 19 6.29 0.94 -2.56
N PRO A 20 5.54 0.04 -3.18
CA PRO A 20 4.86 -0.99 -2.40
C PRO A 20 5.87 -1.96 -1.81
N ILE A 21 5.62 -2.34 -0.57
CA ILE A 21 6.44 -3.33 0.11
C ILE A 21 6.24 -4.69 -0.52
N THR A 22 5.03 -4.97 -0.92
CA THR A 22 4.65 -6.27 -1.45
C THR A 22 3.64 -6.07 -2.56
N VAL A 23 3.78 -6.88 -3.60
CA VAL A 23 2.83 -6.90 -4.71
C VAL A 23 2.48 -8.35 -4.94
N ILE A 24 1.19 -8.67 -4.84
CA ILE A 24 0.72 -10.04 -5.01
C ILE A 24 -0.30 -10.08 -6.12
N HIS A 25 -0.08 -10.96 -7.07
CA HIS A 25 -0.99 -11.15 -8.20
C HIS A 25 -1.75 -12.45 -8.01
N ALA A 26 -3.02 -12.43 -8.35
CA ALA A 26 -3.84 -13.63 -8.32
C ALA A 26 -4.74 -13.63 -9.54
N PHE A 27 -4.92 -14.81 -10.11
CA PHE A 27 -5.74 -14.99 -11.30
C PHE A 27 -6.78 -16.05 -11.04
N SER A 28 -7.99 -15.82 -11.52
CA SER A 28 -9.04 -16.81 -11.41
C SER A 28 -9.96 -16.66 -12.60
N ARG A 29 -10.71 -17.72 -12.86
CA ARG A 29 -11.68 -17.73 -13.93
C ARG A 29 -13.08 -17.75 -13.34
N PHE A 30 -14.03 -17.23 -14.10
CA PHE A 30 -15.40 -17.29 -13.67
C PHE A 30 -15.96 -18.68 -13.99
N ASP A 31 -16.75 -19.20 -13.09
CA ASP A 31 -17.30 -20.54 -13.25
C ASP A 31 -18.19 -20.67 -14.46
N ASP A 32 -18.87 -19.58 -14.79
CA ASP A 32 -19.85 -19.62 -15.86
C ASP A 32 -19.29 -19.17 -17.20
N ASN A 33 -18.03 -18.80 -17.25
CA ASN A 33 -17.45 -18.29 -18.49
C ASN A 33 -15.94 -18.48 -18.47
N GLU A 34 -15.47 -19.48 -19.19
CA GLU A 34 -14.05 -19.80 -19.21
C GLU A 34 -13.20 -18.71 -19.84
N ASN A 35 -13.81 -17.88 -20.67
CA ASN A 35 -13.07 -16.83 -21.35
C ASN A 35 -12.93 -15.57 -20.51
N ARG A 36 -13.63 -15.51 -19.39
CA ARG A 36 -13.59 -14.36 -18.53
C ARG A 36 -12.70 -14.64 -17.34
N GLU A 37 -11.77 -13.74 -17.11
CA GLU A 37 -10.80 -13.88 -16.04
C GLU A 37 -10.81 -12.69 -15.13
N LYS A 38 -10.51 -12.94 -13.87
CA LYS A 38 -10.32 -11.90 -12.89
C LYS A 38 -8.86 -11.91 -12.45
N HIS A 39 -8.22 -10.77 -12.54
CA HIS A 39 -6.85 -10.59 -12.12
C HIS A 39 -6.84 -9.55 -11.02
N THR A 40 -6.37 -9.91 -9.84
CA THR A 40 -6.26 -8.98 -8.74
C THR A 40 -4.80 -8.72 -8.46
N VAL A 41 -4.50 -7.46 -8.12
CA VAL A 41 -3.17 -7.05 -7.74
C VAL A 41 -3.29 -6.38 -6.38
N ASP A 42 -2.70 -6.99 -5.38
CA ASP A 42 -2.70 -6.46 -4.03
C ASP A 42 -1.37 -5.80 -3.79
N LYS A 43 -1.39 -4.53 -3.41
CA LYS A 43 -0.19 -3.77 -3.13
C LYS A 43 -0.26 -3.22 -1.72
N MET A 44 0.84 -3.35 -1.01
CA MET A 44 0.93 -2.92 0.37
C MET A 44 1.93 -1.78 0.47
N TYR A 45 1.48 -0.66 1.03
CA TYR A 45 2.28 0.55 1.12
C TYR A 45 2.39 1.02 2.56
N ILE A 46 3.46 1.76 2.83
CA ILE A 46 3.56 2.51 4.06
C ILE A 46 3.08 3.91 3.75
N GLU A 47 2.06 4.35 4.48
CA GLU A 47 1.45 5.64 4.23
C GLU A 47 1.26 6.39 5.54
N ARG A 48 1.17 7.70 5.41
CA ARG A 48 0.81 8.52 6.54
C ARG A 48 -0.70 8.44 6.73
N ASP A 49 -1.12 8.30 7.99
CA ASP A 49 -2.54 8.19 8.29
C ASP A 49 -3.09 9.57 8.56
N TYR A 50 -3.80 10.11 7.59
CA TYR A 50 -4.38 11.44 7.72
C TYR A 50 -5.78 11.44 8.30
N ARG A 51 -6.31 10.28 8.60
CA ARG A 51 -7.68 10.21 9.11
C ARG A 51 -7.83 10.85 10.48
N TYR A 52 -6.74 10.92 11.22
CA TYR A 52 -6.77 11.50 12.54
C TYR A 52 -5.90 12.73 12.62
N SER A 53 -5.79 13.46 11.51
CA SER A 53 -4.92 14.62 11.49
C SER A 53 -5.39 15.69 12.46
N TYR A 54 -6.64 15.69 12.82
CA TYR A 54 -7.14 16.67 13.78
C TYR A 54 -6.62 16.40 15.19
N SER A 55 -6.04 15.25 15.41
CA SER A 55 -5.47 15.00 16.72
C SER A 55 -4.10 15.63 16.85
N LEU A 56 -3.77 16.45 15.92
CA LEU A 56 -2.76 17.43 16.08
C LEU A 56 -1.36 16.98 15.91
N ASP A 57 -0.74 16.73 16.95
CA ASP A 57 0.69 16.70 16.96
C ASP A 57 1.28 15.42 16.48
N LYS A 58 0.45 14.42 16.27
CA LYS A 58 1.00 13.10 15.96
C LYS A 58 0.86 12.79 14.50
N GLU A 59 1.95 12.34 13.93
CA GLU A 59 1.92 11.74 12.62
C GLU A 59 1.96 10.25 12.81
N GLU A 60 0.94 9.60 12.33
CA GLU A 60 0.87 8.16 12.45
C GLU A 60 1.01 7.54 11.08
N TYR A 61 1.64 6.40 11.05
CA TYR A 61 1.86 5.68 9.81
C TYR A 61 1.06 4.40 9.82
N ILE A 62 0.61 4.02 8.66
CA ILE A 62 -0.14 2.79 8.50
C ILE A 62 0.49 1.95 7.41
N LEU A 63 0.25 0.67 7.52
CA LEU A 63 0.53 -0.28 6.47
C LEU A 63 -0.79 -0.52 5.78
N ALA A 64 -0.92 0.01 4.58
CA ALA A 64 -2.19 0.00 3.86
C ALA A 64 -2.10 -0.94 2.67
N THR A 65 -3.12 -1.78 2.52
CA THR A 65 -3.17 -2.71 1.41
C THR A 65 -4.34 -2.36 0.52
N TYR A 66 -4.07 -2.26 -0.76
CA TYR A 66 -5.07 -1.95 -1.76
C TYR A 66 -5.13 -3.07 -2.78
N ARG A 67 -6.32 -3.39 -3.21
CA ARG A 67 -6.53 -4.39 -4.25
C ARG A 67 -7.10 -3.72 -5.48
N THR A 68 -6.46 -3.96 -6.61
CA THR A 68 -7.00 -3.54 -7.89
C THR A 68 -7.49 -4.78 -8.60
N THR A 69 -8.72 -4.75 -9.07
CA THR A 69 -9.33 -5.87 -9.76
C THR A 69 -9.52 -5.53 -11.22
N TYR A 70 -9.02 -6.41 -12.08
CA TYR A 70 -9.18 -6.29 -13.52
C TYR A 70 -10.02 -7.46 -13.99
N VAL A 71 -10.98 -7.19 -14.85
CA VAL A 71 -11.80 -8.24 -15.43
C VAL A 71 -11.62 -8.20 -16.94
N THR A 72 -11.22 -9.33 -17.51
CA THR A 72 -11.01 -9.43 -18.94
C THR A 72 -11.88 -10.56 -19.49
N GLU A 73 -12.21 -10.44 -20.76
CA GLU A 73 -12.89 -11.50 -21.48
C GLU A 73 -12.18 -11.63 -22.81
N ASN A 74 -11.75 -12.84 -23.13
CA ASN A 74 -10.96 -13.09 -24.34
C ASN A 74 -9.73 -12.18 -24.36
N LYS A 75 -9.14 -11.97 -23.17
CA LYS A 75 -7.92 -11.19 -22.98
C LYS A 75 -8.09 -9.71 -23.20
N GLU A 76 -9.32 -9.23 -23.28
CA GLU A 76 -9.60 -7.80 -23.40
C GLU A 76 -10.30 -7.33 -22.15
N GLN A 77 -9.87 -6.18 -21.65
CA GLN A 77 -10.46 -5.63 -20.44
C GLN A 77 -11.87 -5.18 -20.76
N ILE A 78 -12.85 -5.68 -20.00
CA ILE A 78 -14.25 -5.37 -20.24
C ILE A 78 -14.85 -4.41 -19.22
N LEU A 79 -14.15 -4.17 -18.11
CA LEU A 79 -14.62 -3.26 -17.08
C LEU A 79 -13.46 -2.39 -16.64
N PRO A 80 -13.73 -1.15 -16.21
CA PRO A 80 -12.66 -0.34 -15.64
C PRO A 80 -12.08 -1.03 -14.40
N PRO A 81 -10.81 -0.86 -14.14
CA PRO A 81 -10.23 -1.45 -12.92
C PRO A 81 -10.93 -0.92 -11.69
N PHE A 82 -11.14 -1.79 -10.74
CA PHE A 82 -11.79 -1.46 -9.49
C PHE A 82 -10.79 -1.54 -8.37
N GLU A 83 -10.64 -0.46 -7.61
CA GLU A 83 -9.68 -0.43 -6.51
C GLU A 83 -10.42 -0.35 -5.19
N GLU A 84 -9.96 -1.12 -4.22
CA GLU A 84 -10.54 -1.11 -2.89
C GLU A 84 -9.45 -1.21 -1.85
N SER A 85 -9.73 -0.64 -0.69
CA SER A 85 -8.83 -0.70 0.44
C SER A 85 -9.18 -1.93 1.25
N LEU A 86 -8.20 -2.79 1.48
CA LEU A 86 -8.43 -4.03 2.19
C LEU A 86 -8.12 -3.93 3.67
N LEU A 87 -7.03 -3.24 4.00
CA LEU A 87 -6.52 -3.28 5.34
C LEU A 87 -5.69 -2.03 5.61
N ALA A 88 -5.76 -1.53 6.83
CA ALA A 88 -4.90 -0.46 7.27
C ALA A 88 -4.58 -0.73 8.73
N VAL A 89 -3.29 -0.87 9.03
CA VAL A 89 -2.81 -1.20 10.36
C VAL A 89 -1.76 -0.19 10.76
N ASN A 90 -1.86 0.35 11.95
CA ASN A 90 -0.86 1.29 12.43
C ASN A 90 0.46 0.59 12.64
N ILE A 91 1.55 1.25 12.25
CA ILE A 91 2.88 0.71 12.42
C ILE A 91 3.78 1.78 13.02
N VAL A 92 4.84 1.33 13.68
CA VAL A 92 5.77 2.26 14.32
C VAL A 92 7.16 2.17 13.71
N ALA A 93 7.38 1.23 12.83
CA ALA A 93 8.69 1.08 12.20
C ALA A 93 8.50 0.52 10.80
N CYS A 94 9.41 0.88 9.92
CA CYS A 94 9.36 0.37 8.54
C CYS A 94 9.78 -1.10 8.53
N PRO A 95 8.92 -1.98 8.00
CA PRO A 95 9.28 -3.40 7.97
C PRO A 95 10.41 -3.73 7.01
N LYS A 96 10.78 -2.79 6.15
CA LYS A 96 11.84 -3.04 5.19
C LYS A 96 13.20 -2.59 5.70
N CYS A 97 13.29 -1.40 6.25
CA CYS A 97 14.58 -0.87 6.67
C CYS A 97 14.72 -0.75 8.18
N GLY A 98 13.63 -0.92 8.92
CA GLY A 98 13.69 -0.87 10.38
C GLY A 98 13.67 0.54 10.96
N ARG A 99 13.56 1.55 10.11
CA ARG A 99 13.56 2.92 10.58
C ARG A 99 12.33 3.19 11.43
N SER A 100 12.53 3.90 12.55
CA SER A 100 11.39 4.30 13.36
C SER A 100 10.53 5.29 12.60
N LEU A 101 9.23 5.08 12.65
CA LEU A 101 8.26 5.98 12.04
C LEU A 101 7.56 6.81 13.09
N VAL A 102 7.94 6.65 14.33
CA VAL A 102 7.38 7.41 15.43
C VAL A 102 8.20 8.67 15.59
N ASP A 103 7.52 9.78 15.89
CA ASP A 103 8.19 11.02 16.12
C ASP A 103 9.07 10.90 17.36
N GLU A 104 10.36 11.04 17.15
CA GLU A 104 11.30 10.87 18.25
C GLU A 104 11.12 11.92 19.32
N GLU A 105 10.68 13.09 18.95
CA GLU A 105 10.54 14.13 19.94
C GLU A 105 9.46 13.83 20.93
N ASN A 106 8.49 13.08 20.54
CA ASN A 106 7.43 12.72 21.46
C ASN A 106 7.92 11.78 22.53
N SER A 107 8.94 11.02 22.24
CA SER A 107 9.44 10.07 23.21
C SER A 107 10.32 10.73 24.25
N HIS A 108 10.73 11.95 24.02
CA HIS A 108 11.55 12.66 24.98
C HIS A 108 10.74 13.41 26.00
N ASN A 109 9.51 13.51 25.77
CA ASN A 109 8.66 14.30 26.65
C ASN A 109 7.84 13.41 27.55
#